data_6b023be86405b0c9f694f7f929507faa
#
_entry.id   6b023be86405b0c9f694f7f929507faa
#
_cell.length_a   1.000
_cell.length_b   1.000
_cell.length_c   1.000
_cell.angle_alpha   90.00
_cell.angle_beta   90.00
_cell.angle_gamma   90.00
#
_symmetry.space_group_name_H-M   'P 1'
#
loop_
_entity.id
_entity.type
_entity.pdbx_description
1 polymer ?
#
loop_
_entity_poly.entity_id
_entity_poly.type
_entity_poly.pdbx_seq_one_letter_code
_entity_poly.pdbx_strand_id
1 'polypeptide(L)'
;MALAHVLGVPRIGPNRELKFAQEAFWRGEIDEAALKAVASGIRQANWQRQHAAGLDFATVGDFAFYDSMLNHVALRGCAPPRFGFGEHINLPQYFQLARGNADCHAMEMTKWFDTNYHYLVPEFKPDTQFSLDKNWLFDEVGEAQTAGFNAKPVLIGPLSFLWLGKEKIAGFNRLDLLDRLLPVYAQILLRLKAQGVEWVQIDEPILALDLPVEWRTAFERAYHALNSAGMKLLLASYFGPLRENLLVALKLPVAGIHVDCVRGGDELSQAIDWLPATKVLSVGVIDGRNIWKTDLAAVLDRFDGLHQRLADRLWLAPSCSLLHVPVSLANEPRLDTELKSWLACADEKIAALATLKTAFNTGRLAVAAELADNAQALASRRASTRVHDAAVGARLAALSSAHDVRNNGFAVRQTAQRARFNLPGFPTTTIGSFPQTTEIRSAAASSRRSFTATWRARSR
;
A
#
# COMPACT_ATOMS: atom_id res chain seq x y z
N MET A 1 25.42 -10.03 7.05
CA MET A 1 25.07 -8.60 7.05
C MET A 1 23.58 -8.46 6.80
N ALA A 2 22.93 -7.55 7.51
CA ALA A 2 21.51 -7.25 7.26
C ALA A 2 21.33 -6.60 5.88
N LEU A 3 20.27 -6.98 5.15
CA LEU A 3 19.88 -6.35 3.90
C LEU A 3 18.75 -5.35 4.13
N ALA A 4 18.55 -4.42 3.19
CA ALA A 4 17.45 -3.46 3.23
C ALA A 4 16.72 -3.40 1.88
N HIS A 5 15.39 -3.32 1.95
CA HIS A 5 14.54 -3.22 0.77
C HIS A 5 13.26 -2.44 1.08
N VAL A 6 12.52 -2.06 0.05
CA VAL A 6 11.15 -1.54 0.20
C VAL A 6 10.13 -2.51 -0.39
N LEU A 7 8.88 -2.42 0.08
CA LEU A 7 7.76 -3.24 -0.41
C LEU A 7 7.10 -2.64 -1.66
N GLY A 8 7.37 -1.38 -1.92
CA GLY A 8 6.89 -0.60 -3.04
C GLY A 8 7.11 0.88 -2.79
N VAL A 9 7.01 1.71 -3.83
CA VAL A 9 7.25 3.16 -3.77
C VAL A 9 6.12 3.94 -4.47
N PRO A 10 6.01 5.27 -4.24
CA PRO A 10 5.02 6.10 -4.91
C PRO A 10 5.21 6.07 -6.43
N ARG A 11 4.10 5.88 -7.17
CA ARG A 11 4.08 5.76 -8.63
C ARG A 11 3.70 7.03 -9.38
N ILE A 12 3.23 8.05 -8.66
CA ILE A 12 2.63 9.25 -9.29
C ILE A 12 3.67 10.20 -9.90
N GLY A 13 4.94 10.09 -9.46
CA GLY A 13 6.00 11.06 -9.73
C GLY A 13 5.95 12.27 -8.77
N PRO A 14 7.10 12.94 -8.51
CA PRO A 14 7.21 14.03 -7.54
C PRO A 14 6.33 15.25 -7.89
N ASN A 15 6.07 15.51 -9.17
CA ASN A 15 5.20 16.59 -9.64
C ASN A 15 3.90 16.09 -10.27
N ARG A 16 3.49 14.84 -9.95
CA ARG A 16 2.30 14.17 -10.50
C ARG A 16 2.38 13.93 -12.01
N GLU A 17 3.55 13.65 -12.53
CA GLU A 17 3.83 13.45 -13.95
C GLU A 17 2.92 12.37 -14.54
N LEU A 18 2.74 11.25 -13.85
CA LEU A 18 1.84 10.17 -14.30
C LEU A 18 0.41 10.66 -14.46
N LYS A 19 -0.11 11.43 -13.48
CA LYS A 19 -1.48 11.95 -13.55
C LYS A 19 -1.69 12.83 -14.77
N PHE A 20 -0.79 13.79 -14.98
CA PHE A 20 -0.93 14.72 -16.10
C PHE A 20 -0.78 14.02 -17.45
N ALA A 21 0.14 13.06 -17.56
CA ALA A 21 0.30 12.26 -18.78
C ALA A 21 -0.93 11.39 -19.07
N GLN A 22 -1.52 10.76 -18.06
CA GLN A 22 -2.77 9.99 -18.22
C GLN A 22 -3.93 10.88 -18.67
N GLU A 23 -4.11 12.04 -18.04
CA GLU A 23 -5.17 12.98 -18.42
C GLU A 23 -4.97 13.50 -19.86
N ALA A 24 -3.74 13.79 -20.26
CA ALA A 24 -3.40 14.19 -21.63
C ALA A 24 -3.68 13.05 -22.64
N PHE A 25 -3.31 11.82 -22.30
CA PHE A 25 -3.62 10.64 -23.11
C PHE A 25 -5.14 10.44 -23.28
N TRP A 26 -5.92 10.57 -22.21
CA TRP A 26 -7.38 10.44 -22.28
C TRP A 26 -8.06 11.55 -23.09
N ARG A 27 -7.42 12.72 -23.23
CA ARG A 27 -7.89 13.81 -24.12
C ARG A 27 -7.36 13.69 -25.55
N GLY A 28 -6.51 12.69 -25.82
CA GLY A 28 -5.88 12.52 -27.15
C GLY A 28 -4.78 13.52 -27.45
N GLU A 29 -4.22 14.20 -26.44
CA GLU A 29 -3.14 15.19 -26.58
C GLU A 29 -1.77 14.53 -26.71
N ILE A 30 -1.60 13.31 -26.19
CA ILE A 30 -0.42 12.48 -26.35
C ILE A 30 -0.82 11.05 -26.73
N ASP A 31 0.07 10.33 -27.38
CA ASP A 31 -0.11 8.94 -27.75
C ASP A 31 0.33 7.97 -26.64
N GLU A 32 0.15 6.67 -26.88
CA GLU A 32 0.52 5.60 -25.95
C GLU A 32 2.05 5.55 -25.73
N ALA A 33 2.85 5.85 -26.74
CA ALA A 33 4.30 5.84 -26.64
C ALA A 33 4.80 6.94 -25.68
N ALA A 34 4.24 8.14 -25.80
CA ALA A 34 4.56 9.26 -24.90
C ALA A 34 4.13 8.96 -23.45
N LEU A 35 2.94 8.38 -23.24
CA LEU A 35 2.49 7.94 -21.90
C LEU A 35 3.43 6.89 -21.31
N LYS A 36 3.83 5.88 -22.08
CA LYS A 36 4.78 4.84 -21.66
C LYS A 36 6.17 5.40 -21.35
N ALA A 37 6.63 6.41 -22.11
CA ALA A 37 7.90 7.07 -21.83
C ALA A 37 7.90 7.78 -20.46
N VAL A 38 6.81 8.49 -20.12
CA VAL A 38 6.64 9.09 -18.77
C VAL A 38 6.66 8.02 -17.69
N ALA A 39 5.95 6.90 -17.90
CA ALA A 39 5.92 5.78 -16.95
C ALA A 39 7.32 5.16 -16.74
N SER A 40 8.07 4.92 -17.81
CA SER A 40 9.45 4.42 -17.76
C SER A 40 10.35 5.38 -16.99
N GLY A 41 10.29 6.69 -17.26
CA GLY A 41 11.06 7.70 -16.52
C GLY A 41 10.78 7.68 -15.02
N ILE A 42 9.52 7.50 -14.60
CA ILE A 42 9.16 7.38 -13.19
C ILE A 42 9.74 6.09 -12.57
N ARG A 43 9.61 4.94 -13.24
CA ARG A 43 10.17 3.67 -12.76
C ARG A 43 11.69 3.75 -12.59
N GLN A 44 12.39 4.23 -13.61
CA GLN A 44 13.84 4.39 -13.56
C GLN A 44 14.28 5.31 -12.41
N ALA A 45 13.61 6.45 -12.23
CA ALA A 45 13.89 7.35 -11.11
C ALA A 45 13.65 6.66 -9.75
N ASN A 46 12.61 5.85 -9.62
CA ASN A 46 12.31 5.11 -8.41
C ASN A 46 13.38 4.03 -8.10
N TRP A 47 13.84 3.28 -9.11
CA TRP A 47 14.91 2.29 -8.93
C TRP A 47 16.25 2.96 -8.62
N GLN A 48 16.56 4.06 -9.30
CA GLN A 48 17.76 4.84 -9.04
C GLN A 48 17.80 5.38 -7.60
N ARG A 49 16.68 5.86 -7.04
CA ARG A 49 16.60 6.32 -5.63
C ARG A 49 16.90 5.19 -4.65
N GLN A 50 16.32 4.01 -4.86
CA GLN A 50 16.56 2.84 -4.04
C GLN A 50 18.03 2.43 -4.08
N HIS A 51 18.60 2.34 -5.27
CA HIS A 51 19.99 1.97 -5.49
C HIS A 51 20.97 3.00 -4.90
N ALA A 52 20.76 4.29 -5.18
CA ALA A 52 21.61 5.38 -4.68
C ALA A 52 21.60 5.48 -3.16
N ALA A 53 20.51 5.12 -2.50
CA ALA A 53 20.43 5.02 -1.05
C ALA A 53 21.16 3.78 -0.49
N GLY A 54 21.62 2.85 -1.33
CA GLY A 54 22.30 1.63 -0.90
C GLY A 54 21.36 0.49 -0.50
N LEU A 55 20.11 0.48 -0.98
CA LEU A 55 19.23 -0.68 -0.82
C LEU A 55 19.69 -1.84 -1.70
N ASP A 56 19.42 -3.06 -1.27
CA ASP A 56 19.92 -4.28 -1.91
C ASP A 56 19.10 -4.73 -3.12
N PHE A 57 17.86 -4.25 -3.22
CA PHE A 57 16.93 -4.57 -4.29
C PHE A 57 16.25 -3.32 -4.84
N ALA A 58 15.97 -3.34 -6.13
CA ALA A 58 15.01 -2.44 -6.77
C ALA A 58 13.65 -3.13 -6.85
N THR A 59 12.63 -2.52 -6.26
CA THR A 59 11.26 -3.06 -6.32
C THR A 59 10.68 -2.82 -7.71
N VAL A 60 10.14 -3.88 -8.34
CA VAL A 60 9.60 -3.88 -9.70
C VAL A 60 8.17 -4.43 -9.67
N GLY A 61 7.28 -3.94 -10.54
CA GLY A 61 5.89 -4.40 -10.59
C GLY A 61 4.96 -3.72 -9.58
N ASP A 62 5.48 -2.81 -8.77
CA ASP A 62 4.71 -1.92 -7.89
C ASP A 62 4.17 -0.68 -8.62
N PHE A 63 4.63 -0.43 -9.84
CA PHE A 63 4.09 0.61 -10.71
C PHE A 63 2.77 0.15 -11.35
N ALA A 64 1.80 1.06 -11.45
CA ALA A 64 0.56 0.84 -12.19
C ALA A 64 0.10 2.13 -12.84
N PHE A 65 -0.41 2.06 -14.06
CA PHE A 65 -1.04 3.22 -14.68
C PHE A 65 -2.29 3.66 -13.91
N TYR A 66 -3.09 2.75 -13.39
CA TYR A 66 -4.29 3.09 -12.62
C TYR A 66 -4.20 2.55 -11.19
N ASP A 67 -4.28 1.25 -10.99
CA ASP A 67 -4.06 0.61 -9.69
C ASP A 67 -3.41 -0.77 -9.83
N SER A 68 -2.78 -1.25 -8.76
CA SER A 68 -2.05 -2.52 -8.75
C SER A 68 -2.98 -3.72 -8.99
N MET A 69 -4.20 -3.72 -8.43
CA MET A 69 -5.13 -4.83 -8.61
C MET A 69 -5.58 -4.93 -10.08
N LEU A 70 -5.83 -3.81 -10.74
CA LEU A 70 -6.16 -3.77 -12.17
C LEU A 70 -5.01 -4.33 -13.03
N ASN A 71 -3.75 -3.99 -12.69
CA ASN A 71 -2.59 -4.62 -13.34
C ASN A 71 -2.65 -6.14 -13.22
N HIS A 72 -3.03 -6.65 -12.04
CA HIS A 72 -3.12 -8.07 -11.80
C HIS A 72 -4.32 -8.73 -12.51
N VAL A 73 -5.45 -8.02 -12.68
CA VAL A 73 -6.56 -8.47 -13.55
C VAL A 73 -6.08 -8.60 -14.98
N ALA A 74 -5.35 -7.61 -15.50
CA ALA A 74 -4.79 -7.63 -16.84
C ALA A 74 -3.73 -8.73 -17.01
N LEU A 75 -2.80 -8.87 -16.06
CA LEU A 75 -1.74 -9.88 -16.10
C LEU A 75 -2.28 -11.31 -16.17
N ARG A 76 -3.40 -11.56 -15.47
CA ARG A 76 -4.03 -12.88 -15.36
C ARG A 76 -5.19 -13.09 -16.32
N GLY A 77 -5.37 -12.21 -17.33
CA GLY A 77 -6.38 -12.37 -18.38
C GLY A 77 -7.80 -12.51 -17.88
N CYS A 78 -8.14 -11.95 -16.72
CA CYS A 78 -9.46 -12.11 -16.11
C CYS A 78 -10.28 -10.80 -16.12
N ALA A 79 -10.18 -10.02 -17.21
CA ALA A 79 -11.04 -8.87 -17.44
C ALA A 79 -12.52 -9.31 -17.47
N PRO A 80 -13.44 -8.56 -16.84
CA PRO A 80 -14.84 -8.95 -16.80
C PRO A 80 -15.45 -9.10 -18.21
N PRO A 81 -16.09 -10.25 -18.55
CA PRO A 81 -16.64 -10.51 -19.89
C PRO A 81 -17.66 -9.47 -20.37
N ARG A 82 -18.30 -8.74 -19.46
CA ARG A 82 -19.28 -7.68 -19.78
C ARG A 82 -18.71 -6.53 -20.61
N PHE A 83 -17.38 -6.36 -20.64
CA PHE A 83 -16.72 -5.37 -21.49
C PHE A 83 -16.55 -5.82 -22.95
N GLY A 84 -16.77 -7.09 -23.26
CA GLY A 84 -16.70 -7.62 -24.63
C GLY A 84 -15.30 -7.58 -25.25
N PHE A 85 -14.23 -7.52 -24.42
CA PHE A 85 -12.86 -7.54 -24.92
C PHE A 85 -12.47 -8.95 -25.39
N GLY A 86 -11.55 -9.02 -26.35
CA GLY A 86 -10.95 -10.29 -26.77
C GLY A 86 -9.99 -10.87 -25.74
N GLU A 87 -9.22 -11.88 -26.14
CA GLU A 87 -8.26 -12.57 -25.27
C GLU A 87 -7.21 -11.63 -24.66
N HIS A 88 -6.85 -10.57 -25.39
CA HIS A 88 -5.84 -9.61 -24.99
C HIS A 88 -6.41 -8.20 -24.92
N ILE A 89 -6.25 -7.55 -23.78
CA ILE A 89 -6.62 -6.15 -23.62
C ILE A 89 -5.44 -5.22 -23.96
N ASN A 90 -5.72 -4.11 -24.67
CA ASN A 90 -4.75 -3.04 -24.91
C ASN A 90 -4.82 -1.97 -23.82
N LEU A 91 -3.94 -0.96 -23.86
CA LEU A 91 -3.91 0.10 -22.84
C LEU A 91 -5.20 0.95 -22.80
N PRO A 92 -5.82 1.35 -23.91
CA PRO A 92 -7.15 1.96 -23.90
C PRO A 92 -8.22 1.11 -23.23
N GLN A 93 -8.27 -0.20 -23.50
CA GLN A 93 -9.21 -1.13 -22.87
C GLN A 93 -8.94 -1.30 -21.38
N TYR A 94 -7.66 -1.33 -20.98
CA TYR A 94 -7.26 -1.29 -19.56
C TYR A 94 -7.86 -0.07 -18.84
N PHE A 95 -7.82 1.12 -19.46
CA PHE A 95 -8.46 2.31 -18.88
C PHE A 95 -10.00 2.25 -18.93
N GLN A 96 -10.59 1.56 -19.91
CA GLN A 96 -12.05 1.35 -19.92
C GLN A 96 -12.53 0.50 -18.74
N LEU A 97 -11.75 -0.48 -18.29
CA LEU A 97 -12.07 -1.22 -17.05
C LEU A 97 -12.22 -0.28 -15.85
N ALA A 98 -11.36 0.73 -15.78
CA ALA A 98 -11.32 1.69 -14.66
C ALA A 98 -12.34 2.82 -14.77
N ARG A 99 -12.73 3.22 -15.99
CA ARG A 99 -13.53 4.42 -16.25
C ARG A 99 -14.91 4.13 -16.82
N GLY A 100 -15.12 2.90 -17.30
CA GLY A 100 -16.26 2.54 -18.11
C GLY A 100 -16.17 3.12 -19.53
N ASN A 101 -17.20 2.83 -20.31
CA ASN A 101 -17.45 3.39 -21.63
C ASN A 101 -18.95 3.67 -21.80
N ALA A 102 -19.40 4.01 -23.02
CA ALA A 102 -20.81 4.30 -23.29
C ALA A 102 -21.75 3.12 -22.97
N ASP A 103 -21.27 1.90 -23.16
CA ASP A 103 -22.07 0.67 -23.09
C ASP A 103 -21.88 -0.11 -21.79
N CYS A 104 -20.81 0.18 -21.03
CA CYS A 104 -20.43 -0.62 -19.88
C CYS A 104 -19.89 0.25 -18.73
N HIS A 105 -20.48 0.09 -17.55
CA HIS A 105 -20.01 0.77 -16.35
C HIS A 105 -18.60 0.29 -15.94
N ALA A 106 -17.82 1.19 -15.34
CA ALA A 106 -16.53 0.87 -14.74
C ALA A 106 -16.63 -0.30 -13.76
N MET A 107 -15.50 -0.97 -13.53
CA MET A 107 -15.36 -1.90 -12.40
C MET A 107 -15.59 -1.15 -11.09
N GLU A 108 -16.10 -1.85 -10.09
CA GLU A 108 -16.29 -1.29 -8.75
C GLU A 108 -14.94 -0.87 -8.15
N MET A 109 -14.93 0.26 -7.46
CA MET A 109 -13.75 0.76 -6.75
C MET A 109 -14.03 0.76 -5.25
N THR A 110 -13.07 0.25 -4.46
CA THR A 110 -13.14 0.29 -2.99
C THR A 110 -11.78 0.57 -2.38
N LYS A 111 -11.75 0.82 -1.08
CA LYS A 111 -10.50 1.09 -0.35
C LYS A 111 -9.66 -0.18 -0.22
N TRP A 112 -8.35 0.00 -0.38
CA TRP A 112 -7.34 -1.00 -0.03
C TRP A 112 -7.19 -1.03 1.49
N PHE A 113 -7.86 -1.99 2.12
CA PHE A 113 -7.96 -2.09 3.58
C PHE A 113 -8.45 -0.78 4.23
N ASP A 114 -7.83 -0.34 5.31
CA ASP A 114 -8.14 0.90 6.01
C ASP A 114 -7.33 2.13 5.51
N THR A 115 -6.80 2.05 4.28
CA THR A 115 -6.02 3.14 3.66
C THR A 115 -6.90 4.07 2.83
N ASN A 116 -6.33 5.18 2.36
CA ASN A 116 -6.96 6.05 1.36
C ASN A 116 -6.67 5.62 -0.09
N TYR A 117 -5.84 4.61 -0.30
CA TYR A 117 -5.63 4.02 -1.61
C TYR A 117 -6.86 3.19 -2.01
N HIS A 118 -7.31 3.35 -3.25
CA HIS A 118 -8.45 2.61 -3.79
C HIS A 118 -7.99 1.69 -4.91
N TYR A 119 -8.64 0.54 -5.03
CA TYR A 119 -8.37 -0.42 -6.08
C TYR A 119 -9.67 -0.83 -6.80
N LEU A 120 -9.53 -1.29 -8.04
CA LEU A 120 -10.64 -1.86 -8.81
C LEU A 120 -10.86 -3.32 -8.41
N VAL A 121 -12.09 -3.62 -8.05
CA VAL A 121 -12.47 -4.93 -7.50
C VAL A 121 -12.58 -5.96 -8.63
N PRO A 122 -11.78 -7.05 -8.62
CA PRO A 122 -11.94 -8.14 -9.57
C PRO A 122 -13.34 -8.75 -9.49
N GLU A 123 -13.91 -9.07 -10.66
CA GLU A 123 -15.24 -9.64 -10.77
C GLU A 123 -15.15 -11.12 -11.13
N PHE A 124 -15.68 -11.99 -10.27
CA PHE A 124 -15.58 -13.43 -10.44
C PHE A 124 -16.94 -14.09 -10.67
N LYS A 125 -16.92 -15.10 -11.53
CA LYS A 125 -18.01 -16.02 -11.81
C LYS A 125 -17.52 -17.47 -11.72
N PRO A 126 -18.41 -18.48 -11.62
CA PRO A 126 -18.00 -19.89 -11.57
C PRO A 126 -17.15 -20.34 -12.77
N ASP A 127 -17.34 -19.72 -13.91
CA ASP A 127 -16.67 -20.01 -15.18
C ASP A 127 -15.45 -19.10 -15.46
N THR A 128 -15.07 -18.23 -14.52
CA THR A 128 -13.90 -17.37 -14.67
C THR A 128 -12.66 -18.21 -14.99
N GLN A 129 -11.99 -17.84 -16.08
CA GLN A 129 -10.72 -18.42 -16.51
C GLN A 129 -9.59 -17.44 -16.22
N PHE A 130 -8.40 -18.00 -16.06
CA PHE A 130 -7.18 -17.23 -15.89
C PHE A 130 -6.15 -17.66 -16.93
N SER A 131 -5.44 -16.69 -17.48
CA SER A 131 -4.35 -16.93 -18.43
C SER A 131 -3.27 -15.87 -18.25
N LEU A 132 -2.03 -16.19 -18.59
CA LEU A 132 -0.97 -15.18 -18.61
C LEU A 132 -1.15 -14.33 -19.88
N ASP A 133 -1.78 -13.16 -19.74
CA ASP A 133 -2.10 -12.28 -20.86
C ASP A 133 -1.02 -11.23 -21.14
N LYS A 134 -0.54 -10.51 -20.12
CA LYS A 134 0.34 -9.35 -20.31
C LYS A 134 1.79 -9.63 -19.98
N ASN A 135 2.66 -8.94 -20.70
CA ASN A 135 4.10 -9.00 -20.49
C ASN A 135 4.63 -7.88 -19.59
N TRP A 136 3.79 -6.91 -19.22
CA TRP A 136 4.23 -5.68 -18.56
C TRP A 136 5.20 -5.91 -17.39
N LEU A 137 4.95 -6.92 -16.56
CA LEU A 137 5.82 -7.24 -15.41
C LEU A 137 7.21 -7.70 -15.88
N PHE A 138 7.25 -8.55 -16.90
CA PHE A 138 8.50 -9.08 -17.45
C PHE A 138 9.29 -8.02 -18.22
N ASP A 139 8.58 -7.11 -18.90
CA ASP A 139 9.17 -5.96 -19.59
C ASP A 139 9.79 -4.99 -18.58
N GLU A 140 9.09 -4.70 -17.45
CA GLU A 140 9.62 -3.87 -16.36
C GLU A 140 10.82 -4.51 -15.67
N VAL A 141 10.81 -5.83 -15.46
CA VAL A 141 11.98 -6.57 -14.94
C VAL A 141 13.16 -6.44 -15.89
N GLY A 142 12.95 -6.66 -17.19
CA GLY A 142 14.00 -6.50 -18.22
C GLY A 142 14.53 -5.06 -18.27
N GLU A 143 13.66 -4.05 -18.14
CA GLU A 143 14.03 -2.64 -18.07
C GLU A 143 14.95 -2.37 -16.87
N ALA A 144 14.57 -2.85 -15.67
CA ALA A 144 15.36 -2.68 -14.46
C ALA A 144 16.73 -3.39 -14.54
N GLN A 145 16.77 -4.63 -15.03
CA GLN A 145 18.00 -5.40 -15.20
C GLN A 145 18.94 -4.78 -16.22
N THR A 146 18.39 -4.29 -17.35
CA THR A 146 19.18 -3.59 -18.38
C THR A 146 19.81 -2.31 -17.84
N ALA A 147 19.13 -1.64 -16.90
CA ALA A 147 19.67 -0.47 -16.20
C ALA A 147 20.63 -0.84 -15.04
N GLY A 148 20.92 -2.12 -14.83
CA GLY A 148 21.91 -2.60 -13.84
C GLY A 148 21.34 -2.78 -12.43
N PHE A 149 20.02 -2.78 -12.25
CA PHE A 149 19.38 -2.93 -10.93
C PHE A 149 19.09 -4.40 -10.61
N ASN A 150 19.26 -4.76 -9.33
CA ASN A 150 18.85 -6.07 -8.79
C ASN A 150 17.33 -6.08 -8.57
N ALA A 151 16.59 -6.55 -9.56
CA ALA A 151 15.12 -6.50 -9.58
C ALA A 151 14.50 -7.50 -8.59
N LYS A 152 13.61 -7.00 -7.71
CA LYS A 152 12.73 -7.78 -6.84
C LYS A 152 11.28 -7.52 -7.24
N PRO A 153 10.67 -8.37 -8.10
CA PRO A 153 9.28 -8.24 -8.50
C PRO A 153 8.31 -8.39 -7.33
N VAL A 154 7.20 -7.64 -7.38
CA VAL A 154 6.10 -7.68 -6.42
C VAL A 154 4.84 -8.16 -7.10
N LEU A 155 4.18 -9.16 -6.50
CA LEU A 155 2.89 -9.70 -6.93
C LEU A 155 1.91 -9.68 -5.76
N ILE A 156 0.66 -9.32 -6.02
CA ILE A 156 -0.43 -9.63 -5.10
C ILE A 156 -0.61 -11.14 -5.08
N GLY A 157 -0.61 -11.74 -3.90
CA GLY A 157 -0.71 -13.18 -3.72
C GLY A 157 -2.07 -13.76 -4.13
N PRO A 158 -2.14 -15.06 -4.43
CA PRO A 158 -3.34 -15.67 -4.97
C PRO A 158 -4.54 -15.59 -4.02
N LEU A 159 -4.30 -15.71 -2.73
CA LEU A 159 -5.38 -15.68 -1.73
C LEU A 159 -5.90 -14.24 -1.57
N SER A 160 -5.02 -13.25 -1.46
CA SER A 160 -5.42 -11.84 -1.41
C SER A 160 -6.10 -11.39 -2.70
N PHE A 161 -5.66 -11.85 -3.86
CA PHE A 161 -6.30 -11.54 -5.13
C PHE A 161 -7.74 -12.04 -5.18
N LEU A 162 -7.99 -13.29 -4.77
CA LEU A 162 -9.33 -13.85 -4.71
C LEU A 162 -10.17 -13.19 -3.61
N TRP A 163 -9.60 -12.99 -2.41
CA TRP A 163 -10.31 -12.39 -1.27
C TRP A 163 -10.84 -10.99 -1.57
N LEU A 164 -10.04 -10.19 -2.24
CA LEU A 164 -10.35 -8.80 -2.57
C LEU A 164 -11.24 -8.64 -3.80
N GLY A 165 -11.54 -9.72 -4.52
CA GLY A 165 -12.54 -9.75 -5.58
C GLY A 165 -13.95 -10.00 -5.05
N LYS A 166 -14.95 -9.94 -5.93
CA LYS A 166 -16.37 -10.17 -5.62
C LYS A 166 -17.00 -11.19 -6.54
N GLU A 167 -17.79 -12.06 -5.95
CA GLU A 167 -18.70 -12.95 -6.70
C GLU A 167 -19.81 -12.11 -7.34
N LYS A 168 -20.03 -12.32 -8.64
CA LYS A 168 -21.12 -11.69 -9.41
C LYS A 168 -22.33 -12.60 -9.60
N ILE A 169 -22.29 -13.82 -9.06
CA ILE A 169 -23.37 -14.81 -9.08
C ILE A 169 -23.52 -15.36 -7.66
N ALA A 170 -24.76 -15.42 -7.18
CA ALA A 170 -25.04 -15.99 -5.87
C ALA A 170 -24.80 -17.51 -5.84
N GLY A 171 -24.42 -18.04 -4.65
CA GLY A 171 -24.20 -19.48 -4.46
C GLY A 171 -22.84 -19.99 -4.99
N PHE A 172 -21.94 -19.10 -5.34
CA PHE A 172 -20.57 -19.42 -5.76
C PHE A 172 -19.56 -18.89 -4.72
N ASN A 173 -18.51 -19.65 -4.47
CA ASN A 173 -17.39 -19.23 -3.61
C ASN A 173 -16.15 -18.95 -4.48
N ARG A 174 -15.66 -17.73 -4.46
CA ARG A 174 -14.48 -17.34 -5.24
C ARG A 174 -13.21 -18.11 -4.87
N LEU A 175 -13.15 -18.70 -3.68
CA LEU A 175 -12.03 -19.57 -3.30
C LEU A 175 -11.94 -20.82 -4.18
N ASP A 176 -13.05 -21.28 -4.78
CA ASP A 176 -13.07 -22.44 -5.70
C ASP A 176 -12.29 -22.18 -6.99
N LEU A 177 -11.99 -20.92 -7.31
CA LEU A 177 -11.17 -20.55 -8.44
C LEU A 177 -9.66 -20.75 -8.20
N LEU A 178 -9.24 -21.06 -6.98
CA LEU A 178 -7.83 -21.13 -6.63
C LEU A 178 -7.05 -22.12 -7.51
N ASP A 179 -7.61 -23.30 -7.78
CA ASP A 179 -6.95 -24.34 -8.59
C ASP A 179 -6.77 -23.92 -10.06
N ARG A 180 -7.61 -23.03 -10.58
CA ARG A 180 -7.45 -22.46 -11.93
C ARG A 180 -6.46 -21.30 -11.93
N LEU A 181 -6.33 -20.59 -10.82
CA LEU A 181 -5.44 -19.44 -10.69
C LEU A 181 -3.98 -19.83 -10.48
N LEU A 182 -3.71 -20.88 -9.69
CA LEU A 182 -2.35 -21.30 -9.32
C LEU A 182 -1.45 -21.64 -10.51
N PRO A 183 -1.91 -22.31 -11.60
CA PRO A 183 -1.09 -22.55 -12.77
C PRO A 183 -0.57 -21.26 -13.44
N VAL A 184 -1.34 -20.18 -13.42
CA VAL A 184 -0.91 -18.89 -13.98
C VAL A 184 0.18 -18.26 -13.11
N TYR A 185 0.08 -18.35 -11.79
CA TYR A 185 1.17 -17.93 -10.90
C TYR A 185 2.44 -18.74 -11.14
N ALA A 186 2.32 -20.05 -11.29
CA ALA A 186 3.47 -20.92 -11.60
C ALA A 186 4.15 -20.49 -12.90
N GLN A 187 3.39 -20.18 -13.97
CA GLN A 187 3.92 -19.66 -15.21
C GLN A 187 4.64 -18.33 -15.03
N ILE A 188 4.06 -17.39 -14.25
CA ILE A 188 4.69 -16.12 -13.95
C ILE A 188 6.03 -16.33 -13.23
N LEU A 189 6.06 -17.16 -12.19
CA LEU A 189 7.27 -17.44 -11.42
C LEU A 189 8.36 -18.13 -12.26
N LEU A 190 8.00 -19.09 -13.09
CA LEU A 190 8.93 -19.77 -14.00
C LEU A 190 9.53 -18.78 -15.02
N ARG A 191 8.73 -17.87 -15.55
CA ARG A 191 9.20 -16.86 -16.48
C ARG A 191 10.14 -15.84 -15.81
N LEU A 192 9.82 -15.38 -14.59
CA LEU A 192 10.72 -14.54 -13.80
C LEU A 192 12.03 -15.23 -13.48
N LYS A 193 11.98 -16.53 -13.15
CA LYS A 193 13.17 -17.35 -12.96
C LYS A 193 14.04 -17.44 -14.22
N ALA A 194 13.42 -17.63 -15.39
CA ALA A 194 14.11 -17.64 -16.66
C ALA A 194 14.78 -16.30 -17.01
N GLN A 195 14.26 -15.17 -16.48
CA GLN A 195 14.90 -13.85 -16.56
C GLN A 195 16.02 -13.64 -15.53
N GLY A 196 16.36 -14.65 -14.71
CA GLY A 196 17.41 -14.53 -13.69
C GLY A 196 17.00 -13.80 -12.41
N VAL A 197 15.70 -13.60 -12.18
CA VAL A 197 15.19 -13.04 -10.91
C VAL A 197 15.49 -14.02 -9.78
N GLU A 198 16.05 -13.53 -8.68
CA GLU A 198 16.36 -14.36 -7.50
C GLU A 198 15.21 -14.40 -6.50
N TRP A 199 14.62 -13.24 -6.18
CA TRP A 199 13.57 -13.08 -5.18
C TRP A 199 12.30 -12.48 -5.79
N VAL A 200 11.15 -13.03 -5.41
CA VAL A 200 9.83 -12.47 -5.72
C VAL A 200 9.09 -12.20 -4.43
N GLN A 201 8.62 -10.98 -4.23
CA GLN A 201 7.74 -10.61 -3.14
C GLN A 201 6.30 -10.97 -3.51
N ILE A 202 5.62 -11.70 -2.63
CA ILE A 202 4.20 -12.04 -2.75
C ILE A 202 3.44 -11.38 -1.61
N ASP A 203 2.60 -10.41 -1.93
CA ASP A 203 1.84 -9.63 -0.96
C ASP A 203 0.54 -10.35 -0.59
N GLU A 204 0.44 -10.79 0.65
CA GLU A 204 -0.74 -11.41 1.25
C GLU A 204 -1.22 -10.63 2.49
N PRO A 205 -1.65 -9.37 2.31
CA PRO A 205 -2.08 -8.54 3.43
C PRO A 205 -3.32 -9.08 4.15
N ILE A 206 -4.10 -9.97 3.54
CA ILE A 206 -5.24 -10.61 4.21
C ILE A 206 -4.82 -11.48 5.40
N LEU A 207 -3.55 -11.88 5.50
CA LEU A 207 -3.01 -12.56 6.68
C LEU A 207 -3.12 -11.73 7.97
N ALA A 208 -3.28 -10.40 7.85
CA ALA A 208 -3.55 -9.52 8.99
C ALA A 208 -5.05 -9.46 9.38
N LEU A 209 -5.92 -10.22 8.70
CA LEU A 209 -7.37 -10.30 8.97
C LEU A 209 -7.73 -11.57 9.71
N ASP A 210 -8.90 -11.59 10.34
CA ASP A 210 -9.50 -12.80 10.91
C ASP A 210 -10.08 -13.62 9.76
N LEU A 211 -9.33 -14.63 9.30
CA LEU A 211 -9.70 -15.45 8.15
C LEU A 211 -10.55 -16.66 8.56
N PRO A 212 -11.58 -17.03 7.78
CA PRO A 212 -12.25 -18.32 7.89
C PRO A 212 -11.28 -19.49 7.73
N VAL A 213 -11.62 -20.64 8.33
CA VAL A 213 -10.74 -21.83 8.35
C VAL A 213 -10.37 -22.30 6.94
N GLU A 214 -11.33 -22.31 6.03
CA GLU A 214 -11.12 -22.72 4.63
C GLU A 214 -10.09 -21.82 3.91
N TRP A 215 -10.08 -20.52 4.18
CA TRP A 215 -9.09 -19.60 3.63
C TRP A 215 -7.70 -19.82 4.24
N ARG A 216 -7.63 -20.05 5.56
CA ARG A 216 -6.36 -20.39 6.23
C ARG A 216 -5.74 -21.68 5.68
N THR A 217 -6.55 -22.70 5.49
CA THR A 217 -6.10 -24.00 4.91
C THR A 217 -5.67 -23.83 3.44
N ALA A 218 -6.33 -22.97 2.69
CA ALA A 218 -5.99 -22.72 1.30
C ALA A 218 -4.59 -22.12 1.11
N PHE A 219 -4.05 -21.39 2.09
CA PHE A 219 -2.66 -20.90 2.05
C PHE A 219 -1.65 -22.03 1.89
N GLU A 220 -1.78 -23.09 2.68
CA GLU A 220 -0.87 -24.23 2.62
C GLU A 220 -0.87 -24.84 1.21
N ARG A 221 -2.05 -25.15 0.67
CA ARG A 221 -2.19 -25.70 -0.68
C ARG A 221 -1.59 -24.78 -1.75
N ALA A 222 -1.91 -23.48 -1.68
CA ALA A 222 -1.43 -22.49 -2.65
C ALA A 222 0.10 -22.39 -2.65
N TYR A 223 0.71 -22.25 -1.49
CA TYR A 223 2.15 -22.02 -1.40
C TYR A 223 2.96 -23.28 -1.66
N HIS A 224 2.45 -24.49 -1.39
CA HIS A 224 3.06 -25.72 -1.88
C HIS A 224 3.07 -25.78 -3.42
N ALA A 225 2.00 -25.37 -4.08
CA ALA A 225 1.96 -25.30 -5.53
C ALA A 225 2.96 -24.24 -6.07
N LEU A 226 3.03 -23.05 -5.49
CA LEU A 226 3.96 -21.99 -5.91
C LEU A 226 5.43 -22.37 -5.69
N ASN A 227 5.74 -23.11 -4.62
CA ASN A 227 7.10 -23.54 -4.33
C ASN A 227 7.66 -24.49 -5.41
N SER A 228 6.81 -25.17 -6.19
CA SER A 228 7.24 -26.04 -7.28
C SER A 228 8.00 -25.29 -8.39
N ALA A 229 7.81 -23.98 -8.52
CA ALA A 229 8.58 -23.14 -9.45
C ALA A 229 10.07 -22.97 -9.02
N GLY A 230 10.40 -23.29 -7.77
CA GLY A 230 11.76 -23.22 -7.24
C GLY A 230 12.33 -21.80 -7.21
N MET A 231 11.47 -20.81 -6.89
CA MET A 231 11.82 -19.39 -6.68
C MET A 231 11.95 -19.08 -5.20
N LYS A 232 12.86 -18.16 -4.85
CA LYS A 232 12.86 -17.59 -3.49
C LYS A 232 11.70 -16.60 -3.35
N LEU A 233 10.68 -17.01 -2.58
CA LEU A 233 9.51 -16.18 -2.30
C LEU A 233 9.67 -15.46 -0.97
N LEU A 234 9.43 -14.13 -0.97
CA LEU A 234 9.22 -13.32 0.23
C LEU A 234 7.72 -13.11 0.41
N LEU A 235 7.11 -13.83 1.35
CA LEU A 235 5.73 -13.63 1.74
C LEU A 235 5.62 -12.32 2.53
N ALA A 236 4.89 -11.33 2.04
CA ALA A 236 4.74 -10.06 2.71
C ALA A 236 3.31 -9.85 3.22
N SER A 237 3.19 -9.61 4.53
CA SER A 237 1.94 -9.15 5.15
C SER A 237 2.18 -7.85 5.89
N TYR A 238 1.16 -7.01 5.94
CA TYR A 238 1.25 -5.67 6.51
C TYR A 238 -0.13 -5.15 6.96
N PHE A 239 -0.16 -3.99 7.62
CA PHE A 239 -1.30 -3.28 8.20
C PHE A 239 -1.78 -3.80 9.55
N GLY A 240 -1.19 -4.83 10.10
CA GLY A 240 -1.55 -5.36 11.40
C GLY A 240 -0.80 -6.62 11.79
N PRO A 241 -1.04 -7.12 13.00
CA PRO A 241 -0.53 -8.39 13.47
C PRO A 241 -1.17 -9.56 12.71
N LEU A 242 -0.43 -10.66 12.57
CA LEU A 242 -0.89 -11.88 11.92
C LEU A 242 -1.81 -12.72 12.81
N ARG A 243 -1.69 -12.58 14.13
CA ARG A 243 -2.49 -13.30 15.15
C ARG A 243 -2.52 -14.81 14.88
N GLU A 244 -3.72 -15.39 14.72
CA GLU A 244 -3.91 -16.82 14.45
C GLU A 244 -3.26 -17.29 13.13
N ASN A 245 -3.01 -16.37 12.18
CA ASN A 245 -2.37 -16.68 10.91
C ASN A 245 -0.84 -16.73 11.00
N LEU A 246 -0.21 -16.29 12.11
CA LEU A 246 1.23 -16.22 12.26
C LEU A 246 1.89 -17.59 12.03
N LEU A 247 1.39 -18.62 12.70
CA LEU A 247 1.94 -19.96 12.58
C LEU A 247 1.75 -20.55 11.18
N VAL A 248 0.62 -20.27 10.54
CA VAL A 248 0.37 -20.65 9.14
C VAL A 248 1.43 -20.00 8.25
N ALA A 249 1.60 -18.67 8.31
CA ALA A 249 2.55 -17.95 7.50
C ALA A 249 4.00 -18.44 7.68
N LEU A 250 4.42 -18.68 8.93
CA LEU A 250 5.77 -19.16 9.25
C LEU A 250 6.05 -20.58 8.71
N LYS A 251 5.04 -21.44 8.59
CA LYS A 251 5.17 -22.81 8.09
C LYS A 251 5.11 -22.91 6.56
N LEU A 252 4.57 -21.90 5.86
CA LEU A 252 4.49 -21.94 4.38
C LEU A 252 5.88 -22.16 3.76
N PRO A 253 5.99 -22.90 2.64
CA PRO A 253 7.26 -23.19 1.98
C PRO A 253 7.75 -21.99 1.16
N VAL A 254 8.10 -20.91 1.87
CA VAL A 254 8.69 -19.68 1.33
C VAL A 254 10.09 -19.44 1.87
N ALA A 255 10.91 -18.69 1.16
CA ALA A 255 12.29 -18.41 1.56
C ALA A 255 12.41 -17.28 2.59
N GLY A 256 11.40 -16.42 2.71
CA GLY A 256 11.36 -15.33 3.67
C GLY A 256 9.95 -14.86 3.98
N ILE A 257 9.82 -14.15 5.09
CA ILE A 257 8.57 -13.56 5.56
C ILE A 257 8.83 -12.12 5.96
N HIS A 258 7.95 -11.22 5.54
CA HIS A 258 7.91 -9.85 6.02
C HIS A 258 6.76 -9.68 7.01
N VAL A 259 7.06 -9.02 8.14
CA VAL A 259 6.10 -8.68 9.19
C VAL A 259 6.12 -7.18 9.50
N ASP A 260 4.95 -6.60 9.70
CA ASP A 260 4.78 -5.20 10.10
C ASP A 260 5.07 -5.05 11.60
N CYS A 261 6.27 -4.58 11.95
CA CYS A 261 6.67 -4.38 13.34
C CYS A 261 6.22 -3.02 13.92
N VAL A 262 5.57 -2.18 13.13
CA VAL A 262 4.96 -0.92 13.60
C VAL A 262 3.58 -1.19 14.19
N ARG A 263 2.75 -1.99 13.51
CA ARG A 263 1.37 -2.29 13.92
C ARG A 263 1.20 -3.68 14.55
N GLY A 264 2.07 -4.63 14.22
CA GLY A 264 2.09 -6.00 14.73
C GLY A 264 3.33 -6.32 15.57
N GLY A 265 3.96 -5.32 16.17
CA GLY A 265 5.26 -5.48 16.85
C GLY A 265 5.24 -6.39 18.07
N ASP A 266 4.11 -6.64 18.67
CA ASP A 266 3.97 -7.50 19.85
C ASP A 266 4.17 -9.01 19.50
N GLU A 267 3.97 -9.39 18.24
CA GLU A 267 4.15 -10.77 17.76
C GLU A 267 5.61 -11.09 17.36
N LEU A 268 6.50 -10.09 17.35
CA LEU A 268 7.85 -10.26 16.85
C LEU A 268 8.61 -11.36 17.59
N SER A 269 8.53 -11.41 18.91
CA SER A 269 9.20 -12.44 19.73
C SER A 269 8.75 -13.83 19.32
N GLN A 270 7.44 -14.03 19.17
CA GLN A 270 6.85 -15.31 18.75
C GLN A 270 7.25 -15.65 17.30
N ALA A 271 7.25 -14.65 16.40
CA ALA A 271 7.71 -14.84 15.03
C ALA A 271 9.15 -15.33 14.96
N ILE A 272 10.05 -14.75 15.78
CA ILE A 272 11.46 -15.12 15.85
C ILE A 272 11.65 -16.54 16.40
N ASP A 273 10.91 -16.90 17.46
CA ASP A 273 11.05 -18.20 18.11
C ASP A 273 10.57 -19.36 17.22
N TRP A 274 9.61 -19.12 16.36
CA TRP A 274 9.05 -20.11 15.45
C TRP A 274 9.59 -20.04 14.03
N LEU A 275 10.44 -19.03 13.72
CA LEU A 275 11.02 -18.87 12.38
C LEU A 275 11.95 -20.05 12.04
N PRO A 276 11.68 -20.82 10.98
CA PRO A 276 12.61 -21.83 10.50
C PRO A 276 14.00 -21.27 10.22
N ALA A 277 15.05 -22.02 10.56
CA ALA A 277 16.44 -21.58 10.43
C ALA A 277 16.88 -21.25 8.97
N THR A 278 16.13 -21.72 8.00
CA THR A 278 16.38 -21.48 6.56
C THR A 278 15.72 -20.24 6.00
N LYS A 279 14.86 -19.54 6.79
CA LYS A 279 14.08 -18.41 6.32
C LYS A 279 14.70 -17.08 6.71
N VAL A 280 14.54 -16.12 5.80
CA VAL A 280 14.77 -14.69 6.05
C VAL A 280 13.59 -14.12 6.82
N LEU A 281 13.86 -13.24 7.78
CA LEU A 281 12.88 -12.38 8.43
C LEU A 281 13.09 -10.93 7.97
N SER A 282 12.14 -10.42 7.21
CA SER A 282 12.05 -9.00 6.88
C SER A 282 11.19 -8.30 7.91
N VAL A 283 11.73 -7.30 8.59
CA VAL A 283 11.05 -6.54 9.64
C VAL A 283 10.70 -5.14 9.15
N GLY A 284 9.42 -4.81 9.21
CA GLY A 284 8.88 -3.50 8.88
C GLY A 284 9.07 -2.51 10.01
N VAL A 285 10.20 -1.80 10.04
CA VAL A 285 10.62 -0.96 11.18
C VAL A 285 10.34 0.53 10.98
N ILE A 286 10.05 0.95 9.75
CA ILE A 286 9.72 2.34 9.40
C ILE A 286 8.25 2.40 8.99
N ASP A 287 7.45 3.25 9.65
CA ASP A 287 6.03 3.39 9.31
C ASP A 287 5.85 3.89 7.87
N GLY A 288 5.26 3.06 7.02
CA GLY A 288 4.98 3.36 5.61
C GLY A 288 3.69 4.14 5.37
N ARG A 289 2.89 4.46 6.42
CA ARG A 289 1.56 5.07 6.31
C ARG A 289 1.46 6.48 6.89
N ASN A 290 2.46 6.95 7.60
CA ASN A 290 2.51 8.32 8.10
C ASN A 290 3.71 9.08 7.52
N ILE A 291 3.75 10.38 7.77
CA ILE A 291 4.80 11.27 7.26
C ILE A 291 5.78 11.72 8.37
N TRP A 292 5.81 11.04 9.51
CA TRP A 292 6.70 11.41 10.62
C TRP A 292 8.05 10.70 10.51
N LYS A 293 9.10 11.39 10.95
CA LYS A 293 10.41 10.75 11.13
C LYS A 293 10.33 9.62 12.15
N THR A 294 10.94 8.50 11.80
CA THR A 294 11.12 7.35 12.70
C THR A 294 12.22 7.66 13.70
N ASP A 295 12.09 7.23 14.95
CA ASP A 295 13.15 7.27 15.96
C ASP A 295 14.15 6.15 15.66
N LEU A 296 15.27 6.52 15.00
CA LEU A 296 16.27 5.55 14.55
C LEU A 296 17.01 4.89 15.71
N ALA A 297 17.26 5.65 16.79
CA ALA A 297 17.92 5.11 17.98
C ALA A 297 17.04 4.04 18.65
N ALA A 298 15.75 4.33 18.82
CA ALA A 298 14.80 3.36 19.38
C ALA A 298 14.66 2.09 18.51
N VAL A 299 14.71 2.21 17.18
CA VAL A 299 14.75 1.04 16.29
C VAL A 299 16.01 0.23 16.50
N LEU A 300 17.19 0.87 16.54
CA LEU A 300 18.46 0.18 16.77
C LEU A 300 18.47 -0.54 18.12
N ASP A 301 17.97 0.10 19.18
CA ASP A 301 17.90 -0.51 20.52
C ASP A 301 16.98 -1.73 20.55
N ARG A 302 15.84 -1.65 19.86
CA ARG A 302 14.84 -2.72 19.82
C ARG A 302 15.31 -3.95 19.03
N PHE A 303 16.08 -3.76 17.96
CA PHE A 303 16.41 -4.81 17.01
C PHE A 303 17.88 -5.29 17.07
N ASP A 304 18.72 -4.74 17.96
CA ASP A 304 20.14 -5.12 18.06
C ASP A 304 20.31 -6.62 18.38
N GLY A 305 19.60 -7.14 19.37
CA GLY A 305 19.62 -8.57 19.71
C GLY A 305 19.12 -9.46 18.58
N LEU A 306 18.18 -8.98 17.73
CA LEU A 306 17.70 -9.70 16.58
C LEU A 306 18.76 -9.76 15.47
N HIS A 307 19.48 -8.68 15.22
CA HIS A 307 20.58 -8.66 14.27
C HIS A 307 21.68 -9.67 14.65
N GLN A 308 22.05 -9.73 15.93
CA GLN A 308 23.01 -10.72 16.42
C GLN A 308 22.53 -12.16 16.23
N ARG A 309 21.22 -12.43 16.37
CA ARG A 309 20.62 -13.77 16.23
C ARG A 309 20.44 -14.20 14.78
N LEU A 310 20.03 -13.30 13.88
CA LEU A 310 19.68 -13.61 12.49
C LEU A 310 20.78 -13.33 11.48
N ALA A 311 21.70 -12.41 11.75
CA ALA A 311 22.80 -11.99 10.88
C ALA A 311 22.31 -11.61 9.47
N ASP A 312 22.68 -12.39 8.44
CA ASP A 312 22.30 -12.21 7.04
C ASP A 312 20.84 -12.59 6.72
N ARG A 313 20.16 -13.25 7.64
CA ARG A 313 18.72 -13.53 7.53
C ARG A 313 17.83 -12.39 8.02
N LEU A 314 18.41 -11.32 8.59
CA LEU A 314 17.65 -10.11 8.92
C LEU A 314 17.59 -9.18 7.72
N TRP A 315 16.38 -8.84 7.32
CA TRP A 315 16.12 -7.81 6.32
C TRP A 315 15.34 -6.66 6.95
N LEU A 316 15.67 -5.43 6.57
CA LEU A 316 15.03 -4.22 7.04
C LEU A 316 14.12 -3.66 5.94
N ALA A 317 12.91 -3.25 6.32
CA ALA A 317 11.94 -2.68 5.40
C ALA A 317 11.06 -1.62 6.07
N PRO A 318 10.31 -0.81 5.29
CA PRO A 318 9.13 -0.12 5.80
C PRO A 318 8.05 -1.14 6.18
N SER A 319 7.14 -0.73 7.06
CA SER A 319 6.02 -1.58 7.56
C SER A 319 5.05 -2.03 6.46
N CYS A 320 4.96 -1.26 5.38
CA CYS A 320 4.20 -1.54 4.16
C CYS A 320 4.80 -0.77 2.98
N SER A 321 4.20 -0.87 1.80
CA SER A 321 4.61 -0.05 0.64
C SER A 321 4.61 1.44 0.97
N LEU A 322 5.65 2.16 0.53
CA LEU A 322 5.72 3.62 0.61
C LEU A 322 4.76 4.34 -0.36
N LEU A 323 3.97 3.59 -1.13
CA LEU A 323 2.87 4.11 -1.95
C LEU A 323 1.91 5.02 -1.15
N HIS A 324 1.81 4.81 0.16
CA HIS A 324 0.88 5.52 1.04
C HIS A 324 1.38 6.87 1.55
N VAL A 325 2.60 7.27 1.20
CA VAL A 325 3.21 8.56 1.59
C VAL A 325 3.61 9.36 0.35
N PRO A 326 3.77 10.70 0.46
CA PRO A 326 4.29 11.51 -0.64
C PRO A 326 5.70 11.09 -1.06
N VAL A 327 6.14 11.52 -2.26
CA VAL A 327 7.43 11.11 -2.82
C VAL A 327 8.60 11.68 -2.01
N SER A 328 8.67 13.00 -1.83
CA SER A 328 9.82 13.67 -1.21
C SER A 328 9.44 15.01 -0.60
N LEU A 329 10.09 15.37 0.50
CA LEU A 329 10.02 16.71 1.10
C LEU A 329 10.76 17.77 0.25
N ALA A 330 11.60 17.38 -0.69
CA ALA A 330 12.27 18.32 -1.59
C ALA A 330 11.26 19.16 -2.40
N ASN A 331 10.10 18.58 -2.69
CA ASN A 331 9.04 19.25 -3.45
C ASN A 331 8.12 20.15 -2.60
N GLU A 332 8.42 20.32 -1.32
CA GLU A 332 7.64 21.14 -0.37
C GLU A 332 8.42 22.41 0.04
N PRO A 333 8.63 23.37 -0.87
CA PRO A 333 9.44 24.57 -0.58
C PRO A 333 8.75 25.55 0.38
N ARG A 334 7.43 25.42 0.56
CA ARG A 334 6.63 26.30 1.44
C ARG A 334 6.58 25.86 2.90
N LEU A 335 7.03 24.65 3.22
CA LEU A 335 7.13 24.18 4.59
C LEU A 335 8.29 24.90 5.28
N ASP A 336 8.05 25.42 6.48
CA ASP A 336 9.11 25.97 7.32
C ASP A 336 10.11 24.88 7.74
N THR A 337 11.34 25.30 8.00
CA THR A 337 12.46 24.39 8.27
C THR A 337 12.23 23.50 9.48
N GLU A 338 11.64 24.03 10.55
CA GLU A 338 11.35 23.27 11.77
C GLU A 338 10.35 22.16 11.48
N LEU A 339 9.18 22.49 10.91
CA LEU A 339 8.17 21.49 10.56
C LEU A 339 8.72 20.45 9.57
N LYS A 340 9.44 20.91 8.55
CA LYS A 340 10.07 20.02 7.56
C LYS A 340 11.04 19.03 8.20
N SER A 341 11.76 19.44 9.25
CA SER A 341 12.71 18.57 9.97
C SER A 341 12.02 17.38 10.67
N TRP A 342 10.75 17.49 11.04
CA TRP A 342 10.00 16.45 11.74
C TRP A 342 9.40 15.40 10.80
N LEU A 343 9.36 15.69 9.50
CA LEU A 343 8.67 14.90 8.50
C LEU A 343 9.62 13.97 7.75
N ALA A 344 9.04 12.91 7.16
CA ALA A 344 9.70 11.97 6.26
C ALA A 344 8.70 11.42 5.26
N CYS A 345 8.89 11.72 3.99
CA CYS A 345 8.21 11.13 2.84
C CYS A 345 8.96 9.87 2.36
N ALA A 346 8.67 9.34 1.18
CA ALA A 346 9.27 8.10 0.71
C ALA A 346 10.81 8.19 0.61
N ASP A 347 11.35 9.26 0.02
CA ASP A 347 12.80 9.43 -0.12
C ASP A 347 13.51 9.50 1.24
N GLU A 348 12.96 10.26 2.19
CA GLU A 348 13.53 10.40 3.53
C GLU A 348 13.41 9.09 4.33
N LYS A 349 12.37 8.28 4.09
CA LYS A 349 12.21 6.96 4.71
C LYS A 349 13.18 5.93 4.12
N ILE A 350 13.45 5.99 2.82
CA ILE A 350 14.48 5.18 2.16
C ILE A 350 15.86 5.53 2.71
N ALA A 351 16.18 6.81 2.88
CA ALA A 351 17.43 7.24 3.50
C ALA A 351 17.56 6.76 4.95
N ALA A 352 16.49 6.88 5.75
CA ALA A 352 16.45 6.36 7.12
C ALA A 352 16.68 4.84 7.19
N LEU A 353 16.14 4.09 6.23
CA LEU A 353 16.35 2.65 6.13
C LEU A 353 17.81 2.31 5.80
N ALA A 354 18.45 3.07 4.90
CA ALA A 354 19.87 2.94 4.59
C ALA A 354 20.77 3.24 5.79
N THR A 355 20.42 4.29 6.58
CA THR A 355 21.10 4.61 7.83
C THR A 355 21.01 3.45 8.83
N LEU A 356 19.83 2.86 9.02
CA LEU A 356 19.66 1.68 9.88
C LEU A 356 20.48 0.48 9.39
N LYS A 357 20.45 0.18 8.08
CA LYS A 357 21.27 -0.89 7.49
C LYS A 357 22.76 -0.67 7.79
N THR A 358 23.25 0.54 7.58
CA THR A 358 24.66 0.88 7.87
C THR A 358 24.97 0.72 9.35
N ALA A 359 24.11 1.23 10.25
CA ALA A 359 24.29 1.11 11.69
C ALA A 359 24.36 -0.35 12.16
N PHE A 360 23.47 -1.23 11.65
CA PHE A 360 23.49 -2.65 12.00
C PHE A 360 24.74 -3.37 11.48
N ASN A 361 25.22 -3.02 10.29
CA ASN A 361 26.33 -3.74 9.64
C ASN A 361 27.72 -3.23 10.06
N THR A 362 27.85 -1.94 10.36
CA THR A 362 29.16 -1.30 10.64
C THR A 362 29.23 -0.60 12.00
N GLY A 363 28.11 -0.54 12.73
CA GLY A 363 27.99 0.10 14.03
C GLY A 363 27.48 1.54 13.97
N ARG A 364 26.94 2.00 15.10
CA ARG A 364 26.27 3.34 15.23
C ARG A 364 27.22 4.51 14.98
N LEU A 365 28.52 4.34 15.21
CA LEU A 365 29.52 5.39 14.97
C LEU A 365 29.61 5.78 13.50
N ALA A 366 29.38 4.83 12.59
CA ALA A 366 29.44 5.11 11.16
C ALA A 366 28.32 6.04 10.65
N VAL A 367 27.27 6.22 11.45
CA VAL A 367 26.08 7.05 11.14
C VAL A 367 25.75 8.01 12.31
N ALA A 368 26.79 8.41 13.07
CA ALA A 368 26.60 9.22 14.27
C ALA A 368 25.94 10.57 13.96
N ALA A 369 26.28 11.19 12.84
CA ALA A 369 25.71 12.47 12.43
C ALA A 369 24.21 12.34 12.12
N GLU A 370 23.80 11.33 11.36
CA GLU A 370 22.40 11.06 10.99
C GLU A 370 21.55 10.74 12.22
N LEU A 371 22.13 10.00 13.20
CA LEU A 371 21.46 9.70 14.45
C LEU A 371 21.30 10.96 15.33
N ALA A 372 22.31 11.84 15.36
CA ALA A 372 22.23 13.09 16.08
C ALA A 372 21.18 14.03 15.49
N ASP A 373 21.17 14.20 14.18
CA ASP A 373 20.16 15.01 13.46
C ASP A 373 18.74 14.46 13.66
N ASN A 374 18.58 13.15 13.64
CA ASN A 374 17.32 12.48 13.91
C ASN A 374 16.85 12.76 15.35
N ALA A 375 17.73 12.57 16.33
CA ALA A 375 17.43 12.82 17.73
C ALA A 375 17.07 14.29 18.01
N GLN A 376 17.77 15.24 17.38
CA GLN A 376 17.50 16.67 17.48
C GLN A 376 16.10 17.01 16.91
N ALA A 377 15.75 16.50 15.75
CA ALA A 377 14.45 16.73 15.12
C ALA A 377 13.31 16.19 15.99
N LEU A 378 13.46 14.99 16.55
CA LEU A 378 12.48 14.40 17.47
C LEU A 378 12.35 15.19 18.77
N ALA A 379 13.47 15.66 19.35
CA ALA A 379 13.46 16.49 20.54
C ALA A 379 12.77 17.84 20.29
N SER A 380 13.09 18.51 19.16
CA SER A 380 12.40 19.73 18.72
C SER A 380 10.89 19.54 18.65
N ARG A 381 10.42 18.47 18.00
CA ARG A 381 8.98 18.18 17.90
C ARG A 381 8.33 17.93 19.26
N ARG A 382 9.01 17.19 20.16
CA ARG A 382 8.50 16.91 21.52
C ARG A 382 8.36 18.16 22.37
N ALA A 383 9.25 19.14 22.18
CA ALA A 383 9.24 20.39 22.94
C ALA A 383 8.39 21.51 22.33
N SER A 384 7.95 21.36 21.07
CA SER A 384 7.30 22.44 20.34
C SER A 384 5.87 22.71 20.81
N THR A 385 5.57 23.98 21.08
CA THR A 385 4.20 24.45 21.38
C THR A 385 3.25 24.36 20.17
N ARG A 386 3.78 24.13 18.98
CA ARG A 386 2.95 23.89 17.76
C ARG A 386 2.21 22.57 17.79
N VAL A 387 2.71 21.58 18.55
CA VAL A 387 2.11 20.24 18.66
C VAL A 387 1.59 19.93 20.06
N HIS A 388 1.87 20.79 21.04
CA HIS A 388 1.44 20.65 22.42
C HIS A 388 0.64 21.87 22.88
N ASP A 389 -0.62 21.64 23.24
CA ASP A 389 -1.48 22.62 23.89
C ASP A 389 -1.67 22.21 25.37
N ALA A 390 -1.20 23.07 26.29
CA ALA A 390 -1.25 22.78 27.71
C ALA A 390 -2.69 22.66 28.24
N ALA A 391 -3.65 23.42 27.68
CA ALA A 391 -5.05 23.35 28.08
C ALA A 391 -5.68 22.02 27.62
N VAL A 392 -5.36 21.55 26.39
CA VAL A 392 -5.78 20.22 25.91
C VAL A 392 -5.15 19.13 26.75
N GLY A 393 -3.86 19.24 27.07
CA GLY A 393 -3.16 18.29 27.95
C GLY A 393 -3.78 18.20 29.34
N ALA A 394 -4.07 19.32 29.97
CA ALA A 394 -4.77 19.38 31.27
C ALA A 394 -6.17 18.75 31.21
N ARG A 395 -6.92 19.02 30.13
CA ARG A 395 -8.25 18.41 29.93
C ARG A 395 -8.16 16.90 29.73
N LEU A 396 -7.20 16.40 28.96
CA LEU A 396 -6.98 14.97 28.78
C LEU A 396 -6.60 14.27 30.11
N ALA A 397 -5.72 14.88 30.89
CA ALA A 397 -5.33 14.37 32.22
C ALA A 397 -6.50 14.34 33.23
N ALA A 398 -7.49 15.21 33.07
CA ALA A 398 -8.68 15.26 33.91
C ALA A 398 -9.79 14.30 33.47
N LEU A 399 -9.63 13.57 32.34
CA LEU A 399 -10.63 12.59 31.91
C LEU A 399 -10.69 11.42 32.89
N SER A 400 -11.92 11.00 33.18
CA SER A 400 -12.22 9.87 34.04
C SER A 400 -13.40 9.08 33.45
N SER A 401 -13.69 7.90 33.98
CA SER A 401 -14.84 7.11 33.57
C SER A 401 -16.18 7.83 33.67
N ALA A 402 -16.29 8.89 34.48
CA ALA A 402 -17.48 9.73 34.53
C ALA A 402 -17.74 10.47 33.22
N HIS A 403 -16.75 10.67 32.37
CA HIS A 403 -16.87 11.33 31.06
C HIS A 403 -17.31 10.38 29.96
N ASP A 404 -17.27 9.05 30.20
CA ASP A 404 -17.71 8.03 29.23
C ASP A 404 -19.22 7.88 29.18
N VAL A 405 -19.92 8.46 30.15
CA VAL A 405 -21.40 8.42 30.26
C VAL A 405 -22.03 9.76 29.92
N ARG A 406 -23.20 9.71 29.34
CA ARG A 406 -24.01 10.91 29.10
C ARG A 406 -24.81 11.29 30.33
N ASN A 407 -25.03 12.59 30.57
CA ASN A 407 -25.80 13.09 31.70
C ASN A 407 -27.22 12.50 31.78
N ASN A 408 -27.83 12.21 30.62
CA ASN A 408 -29.14 11.58 30.55
C ASN A 408 -29.10 10.27 29.80
N GLY A 409 -29.80 9.26 30.33
CA GLY A 409 -29.97 7.97 29.68
C GLY A 409 -30.71 8.06 28.34
N PHE A 410 -30.67 7.01 27.54
CA PHE A 410 -31.24 6.98 26.19
C PHE A 410 -32.74 7.38 26.17
N ALA A 411 -33.55 6.82 27.04
CA ALA A 411 -34.99 7.07 27.07
C ALA A 411 -35.33 8.56 27.26
N VAL A 412 -34.63 9.24 28.19
CA VAL A 412 -34.83 10.67 28.45
C VAL A 412 -34.40 11.50 27.22
N ARG A 413 -33.26 11.18 26.65
CA ARG A 413 -32.76 11.87 25.43
C ARG A 413 -33.67 11.65 24.24
N GLN A 414 -34.14 10.42 24.03
CA GLN A 414 -35.05 10.08 22.93
C GLN A 414 -36.33 10.89 22.99
N THR A 415 -36.93 10.99 24.17
CA THR A 415 -38.16 11.77 24.38
C THR A 415 -37.93 13.26 24.08
N ALA A 416 -36.85 13.84 24.62
CA ALA A 416 -36.50 15.24 24.38
C ALA A 416 -36.19 15.54 22.92
N GLN A 417 -35.48 14.65 22.23
CA GLN A 417 -35.14 14.79 20.81
C GLN A 417 -36.37 14.67 19.91
N ARG A 418 -37.25 13.71 20.19
CA ARG A 418 -38.51 13.58 19.45
C ARG A 418 -39.40 14.83 19.60
N ALA A 419 -39.53 15.35 20.81
CA ALA A 419 -40.29 16.56 21.05
C ALA A 419 -39.69 17.80 20.35
N ARG A 420 -38.33 17.90 20.32
CA ARG A 420 -37.62 19.04 19.73
C ARG A 420 -37.63 19.02 18.20
N PHE A 421 -37.39 17.85 17.60
CA PHE A 421 -37.19 17.73 16.16
C PHE A 421 -38.41 17.22 15.39
N ASN A 422 -39.46 16.81 16.10
CA ASN A 422 -40.69 16.25 15.52
C ASN A 422 -40.40 15.17 14.45
N LEU A 423 -39.44 14.27 14.74
CA LEU A 423 -39.03 13.25 13.83
C LEU A 423 -40.11 12.17 13.69
N PRO A 424 -40.30 11.61 12.47
CA PRO A 424 -41.18 10.46 12.27
C PRO A 424 -40.65 9.23 13.02
N GLY A 425 -41.44 8.14 13.08
CA GLY A 425 -41.04 6.91 13.77
C GLY A 425 -39.77 6.28 13.23
N PHE A 426 -39.54 6.39 11.93
CA PHE A 426 -38.35 5.90 11.21
C PHE A 426 -37.76 7.03 10.34
N PRO A 427 -37.00 7.95 10.95
CA PRO A 427 -36.42 9.07 10.21
C PRO A 427 -35.31 8.54 9.26
N THR A 428 -35.30 9.05 8.05
CA THR A 428 -34.23 8.79 7.09
C THR A 428 -33.20 9.91 7.15
N THR A 429 -31.96 9.55 6.82
CA THR A 429 -30.84 10.50 6.68
C THR A 429 -29.95 10.08 5.55
N THR A 430 -29.10 10.99 5.06
CA THR A 430 -28.06 10.67 4.10
C THR A 430 -26.82 10.14 4.82
N ILE A 431 -26.13 9.16 4.22
CA ILE A 431 -24.89 8.59 4.77
C ILE A 431 -23.67 9.42 4.35
N GLY A 432 -23.81 10.25 3.33
CA GLY A 432 -22.74 11.07 2.78
C GLY A 432 -23.27 12.11 1.80
N SER A 433 -22.40 12.61 0.94
CA SER A 433 -22.76 13.55 -0.11
C SER A 433 -23.66 12.89 -1.15
N PHE A 434 -24.68 13.61 -1.62
CA PHE A 434 -25.41 13.19 -2.80
C PHE A 434 -24.49 13.10 -4.03
N PRO A 435 -24.76 12.18 -5.00
CA PRO A 435 -24.05 12.17 -6.27
C PRO A 435 -24.06 13.55 -6.92
N GLN A 436 -22.87 14.02 -7.28
CA GLN A 436 -22.72 15.31 -7.95
C GLN A 436 -22.75 15.11 -9.45
N THR A 437 -23.90 15.39 -10.08
CA THR A 437 -23.98 15.41 -11.55
C THR A 437 -23.19 16.60 -12.14
N THR A 438 -22.99 16.57 -13.46
CA THR A 438 -22.32 17.67 -14.18
C THR A 438 -23.09 18.99 -14.01
N GLU A 439 -24.42 18.95 -14.00
CA GLU A 439 -25.28 20.13 -13.81
C GLU A 439 -25.09 20.72 -12.40
N ILE A 440 -25.11 19.87 -11.35
CA ILE A 440 -24.90 20.31 -9.97
C ILE A 440 -23.53 20.95 -9.81
N ARG A 441 -22.47 20.35 -10.39
CA ARG A 441 -21.11 20.91 -10.35
C ARG A 441 -21.01 22.25 -11.07
N SER A 442 -21.66 22.38 -12.22
CA SER A 442 -21.69 23.61 -13.02
C SER A 442 -22.45 24.72 -12.28
N ALA A 443 -23.60 24.39 -11.69
CA ALA A 443 -24.38 25.33 -10.88
C ALA A 443 -23.61 25.82 -9.64
N ALA A 444 -22.95 24.90 -8.93
CA ALA A 444 -22.12 25.25 -7.76
C ALA A 444 -20.91 26.12 -8.15
N ALA A 445 -20.29 25.87 -9.30
CA ALA A 445 -19.18 26.70 -9.82
C ALA A 445 -19.64 28.11 -10.19
N SER A 446 -20.82 28.25 -10.80
CA SER A 446 -21.45 29.53 -11.14
C SER A 446 -21.81 30.32 -9.88
N SER A 447 -22.40 29.68 -8.90
CA SER A 447 -22.74 30.27 -7.60
C SER A 447 -21.52 30.78 -6.84
N ARG A 448 -20.42 30.04 -6.83
CA ARG A 448 -19.15 30.48 -6.21
C ARG A 448 -18.57 31.70 -6.91
N ARG A 449 -18.64 31.77 -8.24
CA ARG A 449 -18.18 32.94 -9.01
C ARG A 449 -19.00 34.20 -8.69
N SER A 450 -20.32 34.08 -8.59
CA SER A 450 -21.20 35.19 -8.24
C SER A 450 -21.00 35.66 -6.78
N PHE A 451 -20.81 34.73 -5.84
CA PHE A 451 -20.52 35.04 -4.45
C PHE A 451 -19.18 35.76 -4.28
N THR A 452 -18.13 35.28 -4.98
CA THR A 452 -16.79 35.89 -4.95
C THR A 452 -16.79 37.29 -5.58
N ALA A 453 -17.55 37.50 -6.65
CA ALA A 453 -17.72 38.81 -7.29
C ALA A 453 -18.45 39.79 -6.35
N THR A 454 -19.53 39.37 -5.71
CA THR A 454 -20.31 40.18 -4.75
C THR A 454 -19.49 40.52 -3.50
N TRP A 455 -18.68 39.59 -3.00
CA TRP A 455 -17.83 39.85 -1.84
C TRP A 455 -16.70 40.85 -2.17
N ARG A 456 -16.04 40.71 -3.35
CA ARG A 456 -15.04 41.68 -3.82
C ARG A 456 -15.62 43.08 -4.11
N ALA A 457 -16.90 43.18 -4.48
CA ALA A 457 -17.55 44.46 -4.71
C ALA A 457 -17.93 45.16 -3.40
N ARG A 458 -18.13 44.40 -2.30
CA ARG A 458 -18.45 44.96 -0.96
C ARG A 458 -17.17 45.28 -0.14
N SER A 459 -16.00 44.81 -0.54
CA SER A 459 -14.71 45.06 0.12
C SER A 459 -13.87 46.16 -0.56
N ARG A 460 -14.45 46.88 -1.53
CA ARG A 460 -14.00 48.17 -2.08
C ARG A 460 -14.95 49.30 -1.66
#